data_7f65420ecba46114e81d98d1f048d8c8
#
_entry.id   7f65420ecba46114e81d98d1f048d8c8
#
_cell.length_a   1.000
_cell.length_b   1.000
_cell.length_c   1.000
_cell.angle_alpha   90.00
_cell.angle_beta   90.00
_cell.angle_gamma   90.00
#
_symmetry.space_group_name_H-M   'P 1'
#
loop_
_entity.id
_entity.type
_entity.pdbx_description
1 polymer ?
#
loop_
_entity_poly.entity_id
_entity_poly.type
_entity_poly.pdbx_seq_one_letter_code
_entity_poly.pdbx_strand_id
1 'polypeptide(L)'
;MAPESIALSVALGMVLGVFPVFGCPTIFCALAALALGLNLPAIQAVNYLAYPLQFILLVPFIRLGGWLFRYTPGPPNLLAASLHAIVAWFCVCAPAGLLLYVFVLAVLSRRIMKDARLITEISR
;
A
#
# COMPACT_ATOMS: atom_id res chain seq x y z
N MET A 1 -11.99 -13.36 -7.77
CA MET A 1 -11.76 -12.64 -6.51
C MET A 1 -12.89 -11.61 -6.30
N ALA A 2 -13.31 -11.46 -5.06
CA ALA A 2 -14.28 -10.43 -4.72
C ALA A 2 -13.67 -9.03 -4.93
N PRO A 3 -14.48 -7.99 -5.27
CA PRO A 3 -13.97 -6.63 -5.45
C PRO A 3 -13.20 -6.11 -4.23
N GLU A 4 -13.67 -6.43 -3.03
CA GLU A 4 -13.00 -6.05 -1.79
C GLU A 4 -11.61 -6.67 -1.67
N SER A 5 -11.45 -7.93 -2.07
CA SER A 5 -10.15 -8.62 -2.04
C SER A 5 -9.18 -8.00 -3.02
N ILE A 6 -9.63 -7.63 -4.22
CA ILE A 6 -8.80 -6.95 -5.22
C ILE A 6 -8.38 -5.57 -4.71
N ALA A 7 -9.34 -4.79 -4.21
CA ALA A 7 -9.08 -3.45 -3.69
C ALA A 7 -8.10 -3.50 -2.52
N LEU A 8 -8.28 -4.45 -1.61
CA LEU A 8 -7.40 -4.61 -0.46
C LEU A 8 -6.00 -5.06 -0.87
N SER A 9 -5.89 -5.97 -1.84
CA SER A 9 -4.60 -6.42 -2.38
C SER A 9 -3.83 -5.26 -3.02
N VAL A 10 -4.49 -4.43 -3.81
CA VAL A 10 -3.86 -3.26 -4.44
C VAL A 10 -3.42 -2.26 -3.37
N ALA A 11 -4.30 -1.91 -2.45
CA ALA A 11 -4.00 -0.93 -1.40
C ALA A 11 -2.85 -1.40 -0.49
N LEU A 12 -2.93 -2.62 0.01
CA LEU A 12 -1.89 -3.18 0.89
C LEU A 12 -0.58 -3.41 0.14
N GLY A 13 -0.65 -3.91 -1.09
CA GLY A 13 0.54 -4.11 -1.92
C GLY A 13 1.30 -2.81 -2.17
N MET A 14 0.60 -1.73 -2.47
CA MET A 14 1.20 -0.41 -2.66
C MET A 14 1.74 0.16 -1.35
N VAL A 15 0.95 0.16 -0.29
CA VAL A 15 1.34 0.73 1.01
C VAL A 15 2.54 -0.03 1.59
N LEU A 16 2.46 -1.34 1.62
CA LEU A 16 3.54 -2.18 2.16
C LEU A 16 4.73 -2.23 1.21
N GLY A 17 4.48 -2.11 -0.11
CA GLY A 17 5.54 -2.09 -1.11
C GLY A 17 6.43 -0.87 -1.04
N VAL A 18 5.93 0.27 -0.55
CA VAL A 18 6.73 1.49 -0.37
C VAL A 18 7.32 1.62 1.04
N PHE A 19 7.20 0.59 1.87
CA PHE A 19 7.79 0.58 3.21
C PHE A 19 9.30 0.88 3.13
N PRO A 20 9.82 1.79 3.95
CA PRO A 20 11.18 2.34 3.75
C PRO A 20 12.32 1.42 4.15
N VAL A 21 12.08 0.15 4.45
CA VAL A 21 13.12 -0.83 4.77
C VAL A 21 13.16 -1.90 3.68
N PHE A 22 14.33 -2.12 3.08
CA PHE A 22 14.48 -3.08 1.99
C PHE A 22 14.29 -4.53 2.48
N GLY A 23 13.62 -5.34 1.69
CA GLY A 23 13.33 -6.74 1.98
C GLY A 23 12.09 -6.97 2.85
N CYS A 24 11.69 -6.01 3.67
CA CYS A 24 10.49 -6.11 4.50
C CYS A 24 9.17 -6.09 3.74
N PRO A 25 9.02 -5.32 2.64
CA PRO A 25 7.75 -5.27 1.92
C PRO A 25 7.24 -6.64 1.46
N THR A 26 8.13 -7.48 0.96
CA THR A 26 7.78 -8.84 0.50
C THR A 26 7.25 -9.68 1.65
N ILE A 27 7.90 -9.64 2.80
CA ILE A 27 7.49 -10.37 4.01
C ILE A 27 6.14 -9.86 4.50
N PHE A 28 5.96 -8.55 4.59
CA PHE A 28 4.71 -7.94 5.04
C PHE A 28 3.54 -8.25 4.10
N CYS A 29 3.77 -8.22 2.80
CA CYS A 29 2.75 -8.59 1.82
C CYS A 29 2.36 -10.06 1.94
N ALA A 30 3.32 -10.95 2.15
CA ALA A 30 3.05 -12.37 2.36
C ALA A 30 2.24 -12.60 3.64
N LEU A 31 2.62 -11.96 4.75
CA LEU A 31 1.89 -12.06 6.02
C LEU A 31 0.48 -11.50 5.91
N ALA A 32 0.31 -10.36 5.23
CA ALA A 32 -1.00 -9.78 5.00
C ALA A 32 -1.89 -10.69 4.16
N ALA A 33 -1.34 -11.31 3.12
CA ALA A 33 -2.09 -12.23 2.28
C ALA A 33 -2.56 -13.45 3.07
N LEU A 34 -1.69 -14.02 3.90
CA LEU A 34 -2.03 -15.18 4.74
C LEU A 34 -3.05 -14.81 5.82
N ALA A 35 -2.87 -13.66 6.49
CA ALA A 35 -3.73 -13.23 7.57
C ALA A 35 -5.14 -12.87 7.11
N LEU A 36 -5.27 -12.25 5.93
CA LEU A 36 -6.52 -11.73 5.39
C LEU A 36 -7.14 -12.63 4.32
N GLY A 37 -6.50 -13.74 3.98
CA GLY A 37 -6.98 -14.65 2.95
C GLY A 37 -6.94 -14.05 1.55
N LEU A 38 -5.95 -13.21 1.28
CA LEU A 38 -5.79 -12.56 -0.02
C LEU A 38 -5.01 -13.44 -0.98
N ASN A 39 -5.10 -13.12 -2.28
CA ASN A 39 -4.34 -13.79 -3.31
C ASN A 39 -2.87 -13.36 -3.23
N LEU A 40 -1.98 -14.27 -2.80
CA LEU A 40 -0.56 -13.99 -2.63
C LEU A 40 0.12 -13.52 -3.91
N PRO A 41 -0.05 -14.18 -5.08
CA PRO A 41 0.54 -13.68 -6.32
C PRO A 41 0.08 -12.28 -6.69
N ALA A 42 -1.18 -11.93 -6.45
CA ALA A 42 -1.72 -10.61 -6.77
C ALA A 42 -1.07 -9.52 -5.92
N ILE A 43 -1.00 -9.70 -4.59
CA ILE A 43 -0.39 -8.72 -3.71
C ILE A 43 1.10 -8.58 -3.95
N GLN A 44 1.79 -9.67 -4.27
CA GLN A 44 3.22 -9.65 -4.60
C GLN A 44 3.48 -8.94 -5.93
N ALA A 45 2.61 -9.10 -6.93
CA ALA A 45 2.73 -8.36 -8.19
C ALA A 45 2.64 -6.85 -7.95
N VAL A 46 1.69 -6.40 -7.14
CA VAL A 46 1.55 -4.98 -6.78
C VAL A 46 2.76 -4.51 -5.99
N ASN A 47 3.28 -5.32 -5.06
CA ASN A 47 4.50 -5.03 -4.31
C ASN A 47 5.69 -4.80 -5.25
N TYR A 48 5.90 -5.67 -6.24
CA TYR A 48 6.98 -5.50 -7.21
C TYR A 48 6.82 -4.24 -8.06
N LEU A 49 5.59 -3.90 -8.44
CA LEU A 49 5.32 -2.65 -9.15
C LEU A 49 5.60 -1.42 -8.28
N ALA A 50 5.52 -1.56 -6.96
CA ALA A 50 5.81 -0.48 -6.02
C ALA A 50 7.30 -0.27 -5.76
N TYR A 51 8.19 -1.19 -6.16
CA TYR A 51 9.63 -1.04 -5.93
C TYR A 51 10.23 0.28 -6.44
N PRO A 52 9.99 0.70 -7.69
CA PRO A 52 10.50 1.98 -8.14
C PRO A 52 10.00 3.15 -7.29
N LEU A 53 8.74 3.08 -6.89
CA LEU A 53 8.13 4.09 -6.02
C LEU A 53 8.77 4.09 -4.62
N GLN A 54 9.14 2.93 -4.10
CA GLN A 54 9.86 2.80 -2.83
C GLN A 54 11.18 3.58 -2.86
N PHE A 55 11.97 3.43 -3.92
CA PHE A 55 13.21 4.17 -4.07
C PHE A 55 12.99 5.67 -4.15
N ILE A 56 11.99 6.10 -4.92
CA ILE A 56 11.66 7.53 -5.07
C ILE A 56 11.18 8.13 -3.75
N LEU A 57 10.36 7.41 -2.99
CA LEU A 57 9.76 7.90 -1.75
C LEU A 57 10.66 7.76 -0.53
N LEU A 58 11.73 6.98 -0.62
CA LEU A 58 12.64 6.75 0.52
C LEU A 58 13.23 8.07 1.04
N VAL A 59 13.74 8.91 0.14
CA VAL A 59 14.34 10.21 0.52
C VAL A 59 13.30 11.16 1.13
N PRO A 60 12.11 11.38 0.52
CA PRO A 60 11.07 12.17 1.15
C PRO A 60 10.63 11.66 2.52
N PHE A 61 10.53 10.34 2.71
CA PHE A 61 10.15 9.76 4.01
C PHE A 61 11.21 10.02 5.08
N ILE A 62 12.49 9.90 4.75
CA ILE A 62 13.58 10.21 5.68
C ILE A 62 13.54 11.68 6.06
N ARG A 63 13.36 12.58 5.11
CA ARG A 63 13.26 14.02 5.34
C ARG A 63 12.06 14.38 6.20
N LEU A 64 10.88 13.82 5.89
CA LEU A 64 9.67 14.07 6.64
C LEU A 64 9.79 13.55 8.08
N GLY A 65 10.33 12.35 8.24
CA GLY A 65 10.59 11.77 9.57
C GLY A 65 11.55 12.63 10.37
N GLY A 66 12.63 13.12 9.74
CA GLY A 66 13.58 14.04 10.37
C GLY A 66 12.92 15.35 10.80
N TRP A 67 12.01 15.86 10.01
CA TRP A 67 11.24 17.07 10.36
C TRP A 67 10.29 16.83 11.53
N LEU A 68 9.60 15.70 11.56
CA LEU A 68 8.69 15.33 12.65
C LEU A 68 9.45 15.13 13.98
N PHE A 69 10.68 14.60 13.91
CA PHE A 69 11.51 14.33 15.08
C PHE A 69 12.67 15.32 15.21
N ARG A 70 12.40 16.58 14.89
CA ARG A 70 13.39 17.66 14.82
C ARG A 70 14.23 17.83 16.08
N TYR A 71 13.69 17.50 17.24
CA TYR A 71 14.31 17.70 18.54
C TYR A 71 14.83 16.41 19.17
N THR A 72 14.96 15.33 18.40
CA THR A 72 15.49 14.06 18.91
C THR A 72 16.99 14.25 19.23
N PRO A 73 17.42 14.11 20.51
CA PRO A 73 18.83 14.24 20.86
C PRO A 73 19.62 13.04 20.36
N GLY A 74 20.82 13.30 19.84
CA GLY A 74 21.76 12.28 19.43
C GLY A 74 22.29 12.47 18.02
N PRO A 75 23.43 11.83 17.68
CA PRO A 75 23.96 11.89 16.33
C PRO A 75 23.05 11.14 15.35
N PRO A 76 22.88 11.62 14.09
CA PRO A 76 22.11 10.91 13.11
C PRO A 76 22.80 9.58 12.78
N ASN A 77 22.08 8.49 13.01
CA ASN A 77 22.53 7.15 12.62
C ASN A 77 21.49 6.49 11.71
N LEU A 78 21.88 5.39 11.07
CA LEU A 78 21.02 4.68 10.13
C LEU A 78 19.74 4.17 10.80
N LEU A 79 19.85 3.70 12.05
CA LEU A 79 18.68 3.21 12.80
C LEU A 79 17.68 4.34 13.07
N ALA A 80 18.16 5.50 13.53
CA ALA A 80 17.29 6.66 13.78
C ALA A 80 16.61 7.13 12.49
N ALA A 81 17.36 7.22 11.39
CA ALA A 81 16.82 7.60 10.09
C ALA A 81 15.75 6.61 9.60
N SER A 82 15.99 5.31 9.79
CA SER A 82 15.03 4.26 9.43
C SER A 82 13.75 4.36 10.25
N LEU A 83 13.86 4.57 11.56
CA LEU A 83 12.71 4.74 12.44
C LEU A 83 11.89 5.97 12.08
N HIS A 84 12.56 7.09 11.78
CA HIS A 84 11.89 8.31 11.32
C HIS A 84 11.16 8.09 10.00
N ALA A 85 11.78 7.39 9.06
CA ALA A 85 11.18 7.07 7.79
C ALA A 85 9.96 6.15 7.95
N ILE A 86 10.01 5.19 8.86
CA ILE A 86 8.89 4.28 9.16
C ILE A 86 7.69 5.06 9.72
N VAL A 87 7.92 5.99 10.64
CA VAL A 87 6.85 6.82 11.21
C VAL A 87 6.25 7.71 10.12
N ALA A 88 7.07 8.34 9.29
CA ALA A 88 6.61 9.15 8.17
C ALA A 88 5.82 8.31 7.17
N TRP A 89 6.29 7.11 6.85
CA TRP A 89 5.58 6.17 5.99
C TRP A 89 4.19 5.87 6.53
N PHE A 90 4.07 5.55 7.81
CA PHE A 90 2.79 5.27 8.44
C PHE A 90 1.85 6.46 8.37
N CYS A 91 2.35 7.66 8.69
CA CYS A 91 1.53 8.88 8.69
C CYS A 91 1.00 9.25 7.31
N VAL A 92 1.78 8.98 6.25
CA VAL A 92 1.40 9.29 4.86
C VAL A 92 0.60 8.15 4.24
N CYS A 93 1.06 6.92 4.41
CA CYS A 93 0.52 5.77 3.68
C CYS A 93 -0.75 5.19 4.29
N ALA A 94 -0.98 5.36 5.59
CA ALA A 94 -2.22 4.89 6.19
C ALA A 94 -3.46 5.58 5.60
N PRO A 95 -3.55 6.93 5.56
CA PRO A 95 -4.66 7.59 4.88
C PRO A 95 -4.63 7.39 3.36
N ALA A 96 -3.45 7.39 2.72
CA ALA A 96 -3.34 7.18 1.29
C ALA A 96 -3.80 5.77 0.89
N GLY A 97 -3.45 4.76 1.66
CA GLY A 97 -3.89 3.38 1.43
C GLY A 97 -5.40 3.22 1.59
N LEU A 98 -5.98 3.88 2.57
CA LEU A 98 -7.43 3.88 2.76
C LEU A 98 -8.14 4.53 1.57
N LEU A 99 -7.66 5.67 1.08
CA LEU A 99 -8.20 6.34 -0.10
C LEU A 99 -8.06 5.46 -1.35
N LEU A 100 -6.92 4.81 -1.52
CA LEU A 100 -6.68 3.90 -2.65
C LEU A 100 -7.64 2.70 -2.60
N TYR A 101 -7.84 2.12 -1.42
CA TYR A 101 -8.80 1.03 -1.22
C TYR A 101 -10.21 1.44 -1.61
N VAL A 102 -10.68 2.59 -1.11
CA VAL A 102 -12.01 3.10 -1.40
C VAL A 102 -12.15 3.41 -2.90
N PHE A 103 -11.14 4.02 -3.51
CA PHE A 103 -11.14 4.35 -4.93
C PHE A 103 -11.23 3.09 -5.81
N VAL A 104 -10.38 2.09 -5.56
CA VAL A 104 -10.37 0.85 -6.34
C VAL A 104 -11.68 0.10 -6.15
N LEU A 105 -12.17 0.02 -4.91
CA LEU A 105 -13.45 -0.63 -4.61
C LEU A 105 -14.61 0.05 -5.34
N ALA A 106 -14.65 1.39 -5.36
CA ALA A 106 -15.69 2.15 -6.04
C ALA A 106 -15.65 1.91 -7.56
N VAL A 107 -14.47 1.90 -8.17
CA VAL A 107 -14.31 1.66 -9.60
C VAL A 107 -14.76 0.24 -9.97
N LEU A 108 -14.33 -0.76 -9.21
CA LEU A 108 -14.69 -2.15 -9.47
C LEU A 108 -16.19 -2.39 -9.27
N SER A 109 -16.78 -1.82 -8.23
CA SER A 109 -18.21 -1.94 -7.96
C SER A 109 -19.06 -1.33 -9.08
N ARG A 110 -18.66 -0.17 -9.60
CA ARG A 110 -19.33 0.48 -10.72
C ARG A 110 -19.28 -0.38 -11.98
N ARG A 111 -18.13 -0.98 -12.28
CA ARG A 111 -17.96 -1.85 -13.44
C ARG A 111 -18.82 -3.10 -13.32
N ILE A 112 -18.86 -3.73 -12.17
CA ILE A 112 -19.66 -4.92 -11.92
C ILE A 112 -21.14 -4.61 -12.07
N MET A 113 -21.62 -3.48 -11.54
CA MET A 113 -23.01 -3.06 -11.68
C MET A 113 -23.39 -2.78 -13.14
N LYS A 114 -22.48 -2.14 -13.89
CA LYS A 114 -22.68 -1.87 -15.32
C LYS A 114 -22.80 -3.16 -16.12
N ASP A 115 -21.92 -4.13 -15.88
CA ASP A 115 -21.93 -5.42 -16.54
C ASP A 115 -23.20 -6.20 -16.20
N ALA A 116 -23.65 -6.18 -14.94
CA ALA A 116 -24.87 -6.80 -14.51
C ALA A 116 -26.11 -6.20 -15.21
N ARG A 117 -26.16 -4.89 -15.38
CA ARG A 117 -27.22 -4.21 -16.11
C ARG A 117 -27.25 -4.64 -17.58
N LEU A 118 -26.09 -4.69 -18.24
CA LEU A 118 -25.99 -5.12 -19.64
C LEU A 118 -26.48 -6.55 -19.82
N ILE A 119 -26.11 -7.46 -18.92
CA ILE A 119 -26.58 -8.85 -18.96
C ILE A 119 -28.10 -8.92 -18.80
N THR A 120 -28.65 -8.14 -17.87
CA THR A 120 -30.12 -8.07 -17.65
C THR A 120 -30.86 -7.56 -18.89
N GLU A 121 -30.33 -6.52 -19.56
CA GLU A 121 -30.89 -5.96 -20.77
C GLU A 121 -30.86 -6.97 -21.94
N ILE A 122 -29.75 -7.69 -22.08
CA ILE A 122 -29.62 -8.73 -23.13
C ILE A 122 -30.57 -9.88 -22.87
N SER A 123 -30.86 -10.21 -21.59
CA SER A 123 -31.78 -11.30 -21.21
C SER A 123 -33.26 -10.97 -21.45
N ARG A 124 -33.58 -9.71 -21.65
CA ARG A 124 -34.94 -9.29 -21.98
C ARG A 124 -35.17 -9.34 -23.48
#